data_21193e3c783ea18fdb40f7d5e6adde00
#
_entry.id   21193e3c783ea18fdb40f7d5e6adde00
#
_cell.length_a   1.000
_cell.length_b   1.000
_cell.length_c   1.000
_cell.angle_alpha   90.00
_cell.angle_beta   90.00
_cell.angle_gamma   90.00
#
_symmetry.space_group_name_H-M   'P 1'
#
loop_
_entity.id
_entity.type
_entity.pdbx_description
1 polymer ?
#
loop_
_entity_poly.entity_id
_entity_poly.type
_entity_poly.pdbx_seq_one_letter_code
_entity_poly.pdbx_strand_id
1 'polypeptide(L)'
;MKFLVPRGRVSSPCRLSTPRLEVTMVGVRFVDTTLRDGEQAPGVAFNLQEKVTIARMLDRLGVAQIEAGTPAMGEVEQQAIAAIVRLGLRSRVSTWNRMVPADIRASLACGARHVHISAPVSDIQIKYKLGQNRQWVLQRLKQACLYAAEYGLPVTVGAEDASRADPEFVLEFAFLARELGAERLRYCDTVGILDPFTTFERLVWLKERVDLELEFHGHNDFGLATANALAAVKAGVEWVDVTVGGMGERAGNTSLEELYRVLAGLYGLDPGLNTRYLPLLGRFVARAAGRPSPEYGEKQGCYA
;
A
#
# COMPACT_ATOMS: atom_id res chain seq x y z
N MET A 1 63.44 23.73 12.01
CA MET A 1 62.50 23.73 13.15
C MET A 1 61.34 22.82 12.81
N LYS A 2 61.36 21.54 13.28
CA LYS A 2 60.33 20.55 12.99
C LYS A 2 59.33 20.55 14.16
N PHE A 3 58.10 20.91 13.89
CA PHE A 3 57.03 20.81 14.89
C PHE A 3 56.55 19.36 14.95
N LEU A 4 56.75 18.69 16.08
CA LEU A 4 56.13 17.41 16.41
C LEU A 4 54.71 17.68 16.92
N VAL A 5 53.73 17.13 16.26
CA VAL A 5 52.33 17.08 16.72
C VAL A 5 52.18 15.83 17.59
N PRO A 6 51.69 15.92 18.83
CA PRO A 6 51.47 14.73 19.67
C PRO A 6 50.28 13.92 19.14
N ARG A 7 50.46 12.61 18.97
CA ARG A 7 49.39 11.67 18.67
C ARG A 7 48.52 11.52 19.92
N GLY A 8 47.36 12.17 19.92
CA GLY A 8 46.30 11.90 20.90
C GLY A 8 45.76 10.50 20.72
N ARG A 9 45.58 9.76 21.81
CA ARG A 9 44.89 8.48 21.84
C ARG A 9 43.45 8.71 21.42
N VAL A 10 43.02 8.04 20.34
CA VAL A 10 41.64 7.94 19.97
C VAL A 10 40.94 7.06 21.03
N SER A 11 40.14 7.69 21.87
CA SER A 11 39.26 6.99 22.81
C SER A 11 38.26 6.15 22.04
N SER A 12 38.04 4.93 22.48
CA SER A 12 37.08 3.98 21.94
C SER A 12 35.71 4.65 21.73
N PRO A 13 34.98 4.35 20.61
CA PRO A 13 33.67 4.89 20.39
C PRO A 13 32.73 4.51 21.54
N CYS A 14 32.11 5.50 22.14
CA CYS A 14 31.04 5.35 23.12
C CYS A 14 29.95 4.49 22.48
N ARG A 15 29.79 3.26 22.95
CA ARG A 15 28.62 2.44 22.59
C ARG A 15 27.42 3.10 23.27
N LEU A 16 26.71 3.91 22.53
CA LEU A 16 25.37 4.31 22.92
C LEU A 16 24.53 3.02 22.95
N SER A 17 24.23 2.55 24.14
CA SER A 17 23.19 1.54 24.35
C SER A 17 21.85 2.23 24.12
N THR A 18 21.46 2.36 22.86
CA THR A 18 20.06 2.64 22.53
C THR A 18 19.24 1.49 23.11
N PRO A 19 18.16 1.75 23.88
CA PRO A 19 17.24 0.72 24.22
C PRO A 19 16.75 0.13 22.89
N ARG A 20 17.03 -1.14 22.62
CA ARG A 20 16.37 -1.89 21.57
C ARG A 20 14.90 -1.93 21.98
N LEU A 21 14.10 -1.08 21.41
CA LEU A 21 12.69 -1.41 21.21
C LEU A 21 12.72 -2.70 20.39
N GLU A 22 12.53 -3.85 21.05
CA GLU A 22 12.25 -5.10 20.38
C GLU A 22 10.87 -4.96 19.77
N VAL A 23 10.80 -4.23 18.66
CA VAL A 23 9.63 -4.24 17.77
C VAL A 23 9.65 -5.64 17.18
N THR A 24 8.79 -6.51 17.68
CA THR A 24 8.54 -7.81 17.08
C THR A 24 7.92 -7.50 15.71
N MET A 25 8.76 -7.47 14.68
CA MET A 25 8.29 -7.22 13.33
C MET A 25 7.49 -8.44 12.89
N VAL A 26 6.17 -8.30 12.80
CA VAL A 26 5.25 -9.30 12.27
C VAL A 26 5.54 -9.45 10.77
N GLY A 27 5.39 -10.64 10.22
CA GLY A 27 5.58 -10.86 8.79
C GLY A 27 4.69 -9.93 7.97
N VAL A 28 5.31 -8.99 7.24
CA VAL A 28 4.59 -8.01 6.41
C VAL A 28 4.09 -8.66 5.12
N ARG A 29 2.89 -8.31 4.71
CA ARG A 29 2.23 -8.76 3.48
C ARG A 29 2.10 -7.61 2.49
N PHE A 30 2.41 -7.86 1.21
CA PHE A 30 2.29 -6.86 0.17
C PHE A 30 0.95 -6.94 -0.54
N VAL A 31 0.32 -5.77 -0.68
CA VAL A 31 -0.79 -5.53 -1.60
C VAL A 31 -0.23 -4.81 -2.81
N ASP A 32 -0.25 -5.45 -3.97
CA ASP A 32 0.18 -4.78 -5.20
C ASP A 32 -0.99 -4.03 -5.83
N THR A 33 -0.81 -2.74 -6.05
CA THR A 33 -1.79 -1.84 -6.65
C THR A 33 -1.37 -1.34 -8.04
N THR A 34 -0.42 -2.00 -8.70
CA THR A 34 0.07 -1.64 -10.04
C THR A 34 -1.06 -1.51 -11.05
N LEU A 35 -2.04 -2.45 -11.00
CA LEU A 35 -3.17 -2.50 -11.93
C LEU A 35 -4.29 -1.51 -11.61
N ARG A 36 -4.23 -0.81 -10.49
CA ARG A 36 -5.19 0.22 -10.10
C ARG A 36 -4.52 1.58 -9.96
N ASP A 37 -3.75 1.82 -8.89
CA ASP A 37 -3.06 3.09 -8.62
C ASP A 37 -1.87 3.30 -9.56
N GLY A 38 -1.13 2.24 -9.83
CA GLY A 38 -0.03 2.28 -10.79
C GLY A 38 -0.47 2.73 -12.18
N GLU A 39 -1.65 2.28 -12.64
CA GLU A 39 -2.21 2.66 -13.93
C GLU A 39 -2.70 4.11 -13.98
N GLN A 40 -2.87 4.78 -12.84
CA GLN A 40 -3.17 6.22 -12.78
C GLN A 40 -1.95 7.10 -13.10
N ALA A 41 -0.79 6.50 -13.32
CA ALA A 41 0.40 7.23 -13.78
C ALA A 41 0.15 7.87 -15.16
N PRO A 42 0.56 9.13 -15.37
CA PRO A 42 0.35 9.80 -16.65
C PRO A 42 0.88 9.01 -17.85
N GLY A 43 0.03 8.83 -18.86
CA GLY A 43 0.37 8.12 -20.11
C GLY A 43 0.36 6.59 -20.00
N VAL A 44 -0.03 6.01 -18.87
CA VAL A 44 -0.15 4.56 -18.68
C VAL A 44 -1.59 4.13 -18.90
N ALA A 45 -1.77 3.10 -19.74
CA ALA A 45 -3.05 2.43 -19.94
C ALA A 45 -2.76 0.99 -20.38
N PHE A 46 -2.91 0.04 -19.48
CA PHE A 46 -2.67 -1.36 -19.79
C PHE A 46 -3.86 -1.97 -20.55
N ASN A 47 -3.57 -2.67 -21.64
CA ASN A 47 -4.59 -3.46 -22.29
C ASN A 47 -4.92 -4.74 -21.49
N LEU A 48 -6.01 -5.42 -21.86
CA LEU A 48 -6.49 -6.62 -21.16
C LEU A 48 -5.40 -7.70 -21.03
N GLN A 49 -4.63 -7.97 -22.08
CA GLN A 49 -3.58 -8.99 -22.05
C GLN A 49 -2.41 -8.61 -21.15
N GLU A 50 -2.07 -7.33 -21.10
CA GLU A 50 -1.06 -6.80 -20.19
C GLU A 50 -1.52 -6.93 -18.74
N LYS A 51 -2.76 -6.50 -18.41
CA LYS A 51 -3.34 -6.66 -17.06
C LYS A 51 -3.33 -8.13 -16.60
N VAL A 52 -3.78 -9.05 -17.46
CA VAL A 52 -3.79 -10.49 -17.16
C VAL A 52 -2.36 -11.03 -16.96
N THR A 53 -1.40 -10.58 -17.77
CA THR A 53 -0.01 -11.02 -17.67
C THR A 53 0.64 -10.49 -16.40
N ILE A 54 0.45 -9.21 -16.08
CA ILE A 54 0.94 -8.60 -14.84
C ILE A 54 0.38 -9.33 -13.62
N ALA A 55 -0.93 -9.58 -13.57
CA ALA A 55 -1.56 -10.30 -12.47
C ALA A 55 -0.97 -11.71 -12.27
N ARG A 56 -0.72 -12.46 -13.36
CA ARG A 56 -0.03 -13.77 -13.27
C ARG A 56 1.40 -13.68 -12.77
N MET A 57 2.12 -12.63 -13.17
CA MET A 57 3.50 -12.44 -12.74
C MET A 57 3.57 -12.04 -11.26
N LEU A 58 2.65 -11.19 -10.78
CA LEU A 58 2.51 -10.82 -9.38
C LEU A 58 2.17 -12.05 -8.52
N ASP A 59 1.24 -12.92 -8.97
CA ASP A 59 0.92 -14.18 -8.29
C ASP A 59 2.14 -15.12 -8.20
N ARG A 60 2.92 -15.24 -9.28
CA ARG A 60 4.15 -16.04 -9.28
C ARG A 60 5.24 -15.44 -8.40
N LEU A 61 5.30 -14.12 -8.30
CA LEU A 61 6.16 -13.41 -7.37
C LEU A 61 5.77 -13.71 -5.92
N GLY A 62 4.47 -13.90 -5.64
CA GLY A 62 3.97 -14.26 -4.32
C GLY A 62 3.45 -13.09 -3.51
N VAL A 63 3.00 -11.99 -4.15
CA VAL A 63 2.29 -10.92 -3.41
C VAL A 63 1.02 -11.49 -2.78
N ALA A 64 0.70 -11.03 -1.58
CA ALA A 64 -0.45 -11.57 -0.84
C ALA A 64 -1.79 -11.16 -1.48
N GLN A 65 -1.84 -9.96 -2.05
CA GLN A 65 -3.05 -9.41 -2.68
C GLN A 65 -2.71 -8.55 -3.88
N ILE A 66 -3.61 -8.56 -4.87
CA ILE A 66 -3.57 -7.73 -6.09
C ILE A 66 -4.85 -6.90 -6.13
N GLU A 67 -4.73 -5.58 -6.11
CA GLU A 67 -5.83 -4.66 -6.36
C GLU A 67 -5.96 -4.48 -7.88
N ALA A 68 -6.94 -5.17 -8.47
CA ALA A 68 -6.99 -5.41 -9.91
C ALA A 68 -7.59 -4.25 -10.73
N GLY A 69 -8.20 -3.27 -10.07
CA GLY A 69 -8.79 -2.11 -10.74
C GLY A 69 -10.04 -1.56 -10.06
N THR A 70 -10.75 -0.67 -10.77
CA THR A 70 -11.94 0.05 -10.30
C THR A 70 -13.13 -0.27 -11.20
N PRO A 71 -14.01 -1.25 -10.86
CA PRO A 71 -15.11 -1.67 -11.73
C PRO A 71 -16.08 -0.56 -12.14
N ALA A 72 -16.19 0.50 -11.32
CA ALA A 72 -17.02 1.66 -11.62
C ALA A 72 -16.53 2.51 -12.82
N MET A 73 -15.32 2.24 -13.35
CA MET A 73 -14.79 2.93 -14.53
C MET A 73 -15.43 2.46 -15.85
N GLY A 74 -16.17 1.36 -15.84
CA GLY A 74 -16.93 0.92 -16.99
C GLY A 74 -16.58 -0.47 -17.50
N GLU A 75 -17.16 -0.83 -18.65
CA GLU A 75 -17.18 -2.21 -19.15
C GLU A 75 -15.78 -2.76 -19.46
N VAL A 76 -14.89 -1.97 -20.04
CA VAL A 76 -13.52 -2.39 -20.38
C VAL A 76 -12.76 -2.82 -19.13
N GLU A 77 -12.87 -2.01 -18.06
CA GLU A 77 -12.24 -2.30 -16.77
C GLU A 77 -12.87 -3.55 -16.12
N GLN A 78 -14.19 -3.67 -16.16
CA GLN A 78 -14.90 -4.84 -15.66
C GLN A 78 -14.49 -6.14 -16.37
N GLN A 79 -14.33 -6.11 -17.69
CA GLN A 79 -13.84 -7.25 -18.47
C GLN A 79 -12.43 -7.66 -18.06
N ALA A 80 -11.54 -6.71 -17.84
CA ALA A 80 -10.17 -6.97 -17.40
C ALA A 80 -10.13 -7.58 -16.00
N ILE A 81 -10.87 -7.01 -15.04
CA ILE A 81 -10.98 -7.53 -13.68
C ILE A 81 -11.57 -8.94 -13.69
N ALA A 82 -12.67 -9.16 -14.42
CA ALA A 82 -13.27 -10.49 -14.54
C ALA A 82 -12.31 -11.51 -15.16
N ALA A 83 -11.48 -11.11 -16.13
CA ALA A 83 -10.46 -11.99 -16.70
C ALA A 83 -9.38 -12.36 -15.65
N ILE A 84 -8.95 -11.42 -14.83
CA ILE A 84 -8.00 -11.66 -13.73
C ILE A 84 -8.60 -12.60 -12.67
N VAL A 85 -9.84 -12.34 -12.25
CA VAL A 85 -10.54 -13.19 -11.27
C VAL A 85 -10.65 -14.65 -11.75
N ARG A 86 -10.97 -14.84 -13.04
CA ARG A 86 -11.07 -16.20 -13.64
C ARG A 86 -9.74 -16.97 -13.70
N LEU A 87 -8.60 -16.33 -13.47
CA LEU A 87 -7.29 -17.03 -13.42
C LEU A 87 -7.15 -17.97 -12.23
N GLY A 88 -7.94 -17.80 -11.17
CA GLY A 88 -7.86 -18.61 -9.97
C GLY A 88 -6.49 -18.47 -9.27
N LEU A 89 -5.98 -17.24 -9.16
CA LEU A 89 -4.69 -16.93 -8.55
C LEU A 89 -4.64 -17.33 -7.08
N ARG A 90 -3.44 -17.58 -6.57
CA ARG A 90 -3.19 -17.78 -5.12
C ARG A 90 -3.26 -16.44 -4.39
N SER A 91 -2.76 -15.37 -5.02
CA SER A 91 -2.90 -14.01 -4.53
C SER A 91 -4.38 -13.65 -4.45
N ARG A 92 -4.79 -13.01 -3.36
CA ARG A 92 -6.15 -12.49 -3.21
C ARG A 92 -6.38 -11.38 -4.26
N VAL A 93 -7.49 -11.42 -4.98
CA VAL A 93 -7.85 -10.36 -5.95
C VAL A 93 -8.91 -9.46 -5.33
N SER A 94 -8.60 -8.17 -5.22
CA SER A 94 -9.51 -7.13 -4.72
C SER A 94 -9.81 -6.08 -5.78
N THR A 95 -10.84 -5.29 -5.52
CA THR A 95 -11.25 -4.14 -6.34
C THR A 95 -11.37 -2.89 -5.47
N TRP A 96 -11.06 -1.74 -6.05
CA TRP A 96 -11.26 -0.45 -5.40
C TRP A 96 -12.68 0.08 -5.64
N ASN A 97 -13.32 0.58 -4.56
CA ASN A 97 -14.70 1.05 -4.58
C ASN A 97 -14.84 2.34 -3.76
N ARG A 98 -15.68 3.25 -4.20
CA ARG A 98 -16.19 4.33 -3.35
C ARG A 98 -17.24 3.77 -2.37
N MET A 99 -17.63 4.54 -1.37
CA MET A 99 -18.71 4.21 -0.42
C MET A 99 -20.09 4.20 -1.11
N VAL A 100 -20.22 3.50 -2.24
CA VAL A 100 -21.43 3.48 -3.07
C VAL A 100 -21.80 2.03 -3.37
N PRO A 101 -23.00 1.55 -2.97
CA PRO A 101 -23.44 0.18 -3.25
C PRO A 101 -23.36 -0.23 -4.73
N ALA A 102 -23.53 0.74 -5.65
CA ALA A 102 -23.40 0.49 -7.07
C ALA A 102 -21.99 0.05 -7.49
N ASP A 103 -20.93 0.60 -6.87
CA ASP A 103 -19.54 0.24 -7.13
C ASP A 103 -19.28 -1.21 -6.65
N ILE A 104 -19.78 -1.56 -5.46
CA ILE A 104 -19.67 -2.91 -4.90
C ILE A 104 -20.45 -3.92 -5.79
N ARG A 105 -21.60 -3.54 -6.31
CA ARG A 105 -22.35 -4.36 -7.26
C ARG A 105 -21.57 -4.62 -8.55
N ALA A 106 -20.87 -3.61 -9.07
CA ALA A 106 -20.00 -3.77 -10.22
C ALA A 106 -18.83 -4.72 -9.92
N SER A 107 -18.26 -4.67 -8.70
CA SER A 107 -17.25 -5.62 -8.22
C SER A 107 -17.78 -7.05 -8.20
N LEU A 108 -18.99 -7.27 -7.66
CA LEU A 108 -19.65 -8.56 -7.65
C LEU A 108 -19.89 -9.09 -9.07
N ALA A 109 -20.31 -8.23 -10.00
CA ALA A 109 -20.52 -8.59 -11.40
C ALA A 109 -19.23 -9.05 -12.10
N CYS A 110 -18.06 -8.54 -11.66
CA CYS A 110 -16.74 -9.00 -12.11
C CYS A 110 -16.32 -10.33 -11.46
N GLY A 111 -17.06 -10.82 -10.47
CA GLY A 111 -16.72 -12.02 -9.70
C GLY A 111 -15.70 -11.75 -8.59
N ALA A 112 -15.42 -10.48 -8.26
CA ALA A 112 -14.52 -10.13 -7.15
C ALA A 112 -15.06 -10.67 -5.82
N ARG A 113 -14.13 -11.19 -5.00
CA ARG A 113 -14.45 -11.78 -3.68
C ARG A 113 -13.85 -11.01 -2.52
N HIS A 114 -13.24 -9.87 -2.78
CA HIS A 114 -12.71 -8.95 -1.79
C HIS A 114 -12.85 -7.53 -2.32
N VAL A 115 -13.30 -6.61 -1.50
CA VAL A 115 -13.47 -5.21 -1.88
C VAL A 115 -12.70 -4.28 -0.94
N HIS A 116 -12.06 -3.29 -1.52
CA HIS A 116 -11.54 -2.13 -0.80
C HIS A 116 -12.56 -1.00 -0.97
N ILE A 117 -13.05 -0.46 0.15
CA ILE A 117 -14.00 0.67 0.18
C ILE A 117 -13.25 1.89 0.67
N SER A 118 -13.00 2.85 -0.20
CA SER A 118 -12.27 4.08 0.11
C SER A 118 -13.22 5.22 0.50
N ALA A 119 -12.86 5.93 1.57
CA ALA A 119 -13.60 7.07 2.11
C ALA A 119 -12.65 8.20 2.51
N PRO A 120 -12.86 9.44 2.04
CA PRO A 120 -12.13 10.59 2.54
C PRO A 120 -12.37 10.83 4.03
N VAL A 121 -11.26 11.02 4.78
CA VAL A 121 -11.33 11.30 6.23
C VAL A 121 -10.79 12.69 6.60
N SER A 122 -10.11 13.40 5.69
CA SER A 122 -9.72 14.79 5.95
C SER A 122 -10.87 15.75 5.76
N ASP A 123 -10.99 16.76 6.63
CA ASP A 123 -12.01 17.81 6.50
C ASP A 123 -11.92 18.55 5.16
N ILE A 124 -10.71 18.68 4.60
CA ILE A 124 -10.49 19.30 3.30
C ILE A 124 -11.22 18.51 2.22
N GLN A 125 -11.00 17.20 2.14
CA GLN A 125 -11.65 16.39 1.10
C GLN A 125 -13.15 16.21 1.38
N ILE A 126 -13.55 16.02 2.64
CA ILE A 126 -14.97 15.90 3.01
C ILE A 126 -15.73 17.15 2.57
N LYS A 127 -15.19 18.35 2.85
CA LYS A 127 -15.84 19.61 2.52
C LYS A 127 -15.79 19.93 1.02
N TYR A 128 -14.60 19.86 0.40
CA TYR A 128 -14.42 20.41 -0.95
C TYR A 128 -14.57 19.37 -2.07
N LYS A 129 -14.30 18.09 -1.81
CA LYS A 129 -14.51 17.00 -2.78
C LYS A 129 -15.93 16.45 -2.70
N LEU A 130 -16.46 16.24 -1.47
CA LEU A 130 -17.78 15.64 -1.28
C LEU A 130 -18.90 16.65 -1.03
N GLY A 131 -18.60 17.88 -0.58
CA GLY A 131 -19.61 18.87 -0.15
C GLY A 131 -20.41 18.40 1.07
N GLN A 132 -19.79 17.61 1.97
CA GLN A 132 -20.46 16.91 3.07
C GLN A 132 -19.77 17.18 4.42
N ASN A 133 -20.13 16.42 5.44
CA ASN A 133 -19.55 16.44 6.78
C ASN A 133 -19.10 15.04 7.22
N ARG A 134 -18.37 14.96 8.34
CA ARG A 134 -17.85 13.70 8.91
C ARG A 134 -18.97 12.68 9.16
N GLN A 135 -20.10 13.11 9.70
CA GLN A 135 -21.24 12.24 9.99
C GLN A 135 -21.79 11.56 8.73
N TRP A 136 -21.87 12.30 7.62
CA TRP A 136 -22.27 11.74 6.34
C TRP A 136 -21.30 10.65 5.87
N VAL A 137 -19.98 10.86 6.03
CA VAL A 137 -18.96 9.86 5.66
C VAL A 137 -19.18 8.57 6.46
N LEU A 138 -19.35 8.67 7.79
CA LEU A 138 -19.59 7.50 8.63
C LEU A 138 -20.87 6.75 8.25
N GLN A 139 -21.95 7.47 7.95
CA GLN A 139 -23.20 6.86 7.50
C GLN A 139 -23.04 6.15 6.15
N ARG A 140 -22.32 6.75 5.20
CA ARG A 140 -22.06 6.15 3.90
C ARG A 140 -21.15 4.93 3.97
N LEU A 141 -20.12 5.00 4.80
CA LEU A 141 -19.27 3.84 5.09
C LEU A 141 -20.12 2.68 5.62
N LYS A 142 -20.97 2.96 6.63
CA LYS A 142 -21.86 1.95 7.21
C LYS A 142 -22.74 1.29 6.15
N GLN A 143 -23.38 2.09 5.29
CA GLN A 143 -24.22 1.57 4.22
C GLN A 143 -23.47 0.67 3.26
N ALA A 144 -22.26 1.08 2.83
CA ALA A 144 -21.43 0.33 1.90
C ALA A 144 -20.92 -0.99 2.52
N CYS A 145 -20.44 -0.95 3.76
CA CYS A 145 -19.97 -2.16 4.46
C CYS A 145 -21.10 -3.16 4.72
N LEU A 146 -22.28 -2.70 5.15
CA LEU A 146 -23.44 -3.57 5.34
C LEU A 146 -23.86 -4.19 4.02
N TYR A 147 -23.87 -3.41 2.92
CA TYR A 147 -24.16 -3.96 1.59
C TYR A 147 -23.13 -5.02 1.18
N ALA A 148 -21.83 -4.81 1.40
CA ALA A 148 -20.82 -5.83 1.12
C ALA A 148 -21.02 -7.10 1.98
N ALA A 149 -21.38 -6.92 3.24
CA ALA A 149 -21.65 -8.03 4.19
C ALA A 149 -22.85 -8.89 3.77
N GLU A 150 -23.90 -8.32 3.16
CA GLU A 150 -25.03 -9.08 2.59
C GLU A 150 -24.61 -10.13 1.57
N TYR A 151 -23.48 -9.90 0.88
CA TYR A 151 -22.89 -10.81 -0.10
C TYR A 151 -21.69 -11.59 0.43
N GLY A 152 -21.41 -11.52 1.74
CA GLY A 152 -20.28 -12.20 2.37
C GLY A 152 -18.92 -11.76 1.86
N LEU A 153 -18.79 -10.52 1.38
CA LEU A 153 -17.53 -9.98 0.88
C LEU A 153 -16.64 -9.50 2.04
N PRO A 154 -15.42 -10.02 2.17
CA PRO A 154 -14.39 -9.40 3.01
C PRO A 154 -14.10 -7.96 2.55
N VAL A 155 -13.97 -7.05 3.52
CA VAL A 155 -13.81 -5.62 3.26
C VAL A 155 -12.50 -5.11 3.84
N THR A 156 -11.69 -4.42 3.02
CA THR A 156 -10.69 -3.46 3.48
C THR A 156 -11.34 -2.07 3.44
N VAL A 157 -11.24 -1.31 4.52
CA VAL A 157 -11.72 0.08 4.56
C VAL A 157 -10.52 1.02 4.42
N GLY A 158 -10.58 1.93 3.46
CA GLY A 158 -9.52 2.92 3.21
C GLY A 158 -9.87 4.28 3.81
N ALA A 159 -9.01 4.80 4.69
CA ALA A 159 -9.04 6.15 5.20
C ALA A 159 -8.26 7.07 4.23
N GLU A 160 -8.93 7.56 3.18
CA GLU A 160 -8.30 8.43 2.17
C GLU A 160 -7.93 9.78 2.79
N ASP A 161 -6.71 10.24 2.50
CA ASP A 161 -6.15 11.50 3.00
C ASP A 161 -6.00 11.56 4.53
N ALA A 162 -5.70 10.41 5.14
CA ALA A 162 -5.51 10.28 6.59
C ALA A 162 -4.33 11.13 7.11
N SER A 163 -3.34 11.39 6.28
CA SER A 163 -2.18 12.24 6.63
C SER A 163 -2.56 13.67 6.99
N ARG A 164 -3.67 14.21 6.46
CA ARG A 164 -4.20 15.54 6.75
C ARG A 164 -5.45 15.54 7.62
N ALA A 165 -5.92 14.37 8.02
CA ALA A 165 -7.10 14.23 8.84
C ALA A 165 -6.81 14.51 10.32
N ASP A 166 -7.87 14.85 11.05
CA ASP A 166 -7.87 14.84 12.50
C ASP A 166 -7.67 13.40 13.02
N PRO A 167 -6.62 13.12 13.82
CA PRO A 167 -6.36 11.77 14.31
C PRO A 167 -7.52 11.13 15.06
N GLU A 168 -8.27 11.90 15.83
CA GLU A 168 -9.43 11.40 16.57
C GLU A 168 -10.56 10.98 15.62
N PHE A 169 -10.75 11.68 14.50
CA PHE A 169 -11.71 11.25 13.50
C PHE A 169 -11.25 10.00 12.74
N VAL A 170 -9.95 9.86 12.48
CA VAL A 170 -9.40 8.60 11.91
C VAL A 170 -9.64 7.44 12.87
N LEU A 171 -9.50 7.65 14.17
CA LEU A 171 -9.76 6.64 15.18
C LEU A 171 -11.25 6.27 15.24
N GLU A 172 -12.17 7.26 15.24
CA GLU A 172 -13.62 7.02 15.17
C GLU A 172 -13.99 6.20 13.92
N PHE A 173 -13.41 6.57 12.78
CA PHE A 173 -13.59 5.87 11.52
C PHE A 173 -13.08 4.42 11.58
N ALA A 174 -11.92 4.18 12.22
CA ALA A 174 -11.36 2.85 12.42
C ALA A 174 -12.21 1.99 13.35
N PHE A 175 -12.77 2.55 14.43
CA PHE A 175 -13.70 1.85 15.30
C PHE A 175 -14.96 1.43 14.55
N LEU A 176 -15.54 2.33 13.76
CA LEU A 176 -16.70 2.00 12.95
C LEU A 176 -16.38 0.88 11.94
N ALA A 177 -15.22 0.96 11.26
CA ALA A 177 -14.79 -0.09 10.32
C ALA A 177 -14.70 -1.46 11.02
N ARG A 178 -14.09 -1.52 12.22
CA ARG A 178 -14.02 -2.73 13.03
C ARG A 178 -15.40 -3.26 13.42
N GLU A 179 -16.30 -2.40 13.89
CA GLU A 179 -17.67 -2.78 14.27
C GLU A 179 -18.47 -3.34 13.08
N LEU A 180 -18.17 -2.86 11.87
CA LEU A 180 -18.80 -3.33 10.64
C LEU A 180 -18.15 -4.60 10.08
N GLY A 181 -17.16 -5.17 10.78
CA GLY A 181 -16.51 -6.42 10.40
C GLY A 181 -15.49 -6.27 9.27
N ALA A 182 -14.91 -5.07 9.05
CA ALA A 182 -13.81 -4.92 8.13
C ALA A 182 -12.61 -5.77 8.59
N GLU A 183 -11.90 -6.40 7.63
CA GLU A 183 -10.70 -7.17 7.96
C GLU A 183 -9.53 -6.27 8.34
N ARG A 184 -9.45 -5.06 7.74
CA ARG A 184 -8.38 -4.11 8.01
C ARG A 184 -8.71 -2.69 7.60
N LEU A 185 -7.94 -1.75 8.15
CA LEU A 185 -7.95 -0.34 7.78
C LEU A 185 -6.71 0.00 6.98
N ARG A 186 -6.88 0.56 5.77
CA ARG A 186 -5.81 1.17 4.99
C ARG A 186 -5.67 2.64 5.39
N TYR A 187 -4.53 2.99 5.98
CA TYR A 187 -4.15 4.37 6.27
C TYR A 187 -3.45 4.96 5.05
N CYS A 188 -4.04 6.00 4.43
CA CYS A 188 -3.55 6.54 3.16
C CYS A 188 -2.88 7.90 3.35
N ASP A 189 -1.59 7.99 3.01
CA ASP A 189 -0.89 9.25 2.76
C ASP A 189 -1.09 9.67 1.30
N THR A 190 -2.34 10.06 1.00
CA THR A 190 -2.83 10.34 -0.35
C THR A 190 -2.07 11.44 -1.08
N VAL A 191 -1.52 12.40 -0.37
CA VAL A 191 -0.77 13.53 -0.93
C VAL A 191 0.73 13.47 -0.63
N GLY A 192 1.20 12.35 -0.08
CA GLY A 192 2.61 12.04 0.13
C GLY A 192 3.36 13.03 1.02
N ILE A 193 2.71 13.55 2.09
CA ILE A 193 3.28 14.60 2.95
C ILE A 193 3.88 14.09 4.26
N LEU A 194 3.76 12.81 4.54
CA LEU A 194 4.33 12.24 5.76
C LEU A 194 5.86 12.10 5.64
N ASP A 195 6.51 12.20 6.78
CA ASP A 195 7.87 11.75 7.00
C ASP A 195 7.89 10.44 7.82
N PRO A 196 9.01 9.68 7.86
CA PRO A 196 9.05 8.39 8.54
C PRO A 196 8.80 8.44 10.05
N PHE A 197 9.15 9.53 10.72
CA PHE A 197 8.95 9.67 12.17
C PHE A 197 7.48 9.88 12.48
N THR A 198 6.84 10.83 11.80
CA THR A 198 5.40 11.10 11.90
C THR A 198 4.58 9.86 11.49
N THR A 199 5.00 9.13 10.46
CA THR A 199 4.35 7.88 10.03
C THR A 199 4.38 6.85 11.15
N PHE A 200 5.56 6.62 11.75
CA PHE A 200 5.72 5.68 12.86
C PHE A 200 4.84 6.06 14.06
N GLU A 201 4.92 7.31 14.51
CA GLU A 201 4.17 7.79 15.68
C GLU A 201 2.66 7.65 15.50
N ARG A 202 2.12 8.05 14.35
CA ARG A 202 0.68 7.99 14.07
C ARG A 202 0.17 6.55 13.99
N LEU A 203 0.94 5.66 13.36
CA LEU A 203 0.52 4.27 13.20
C LEU A 203 0.65 3.47 14.51
N VAL A 204 1.68 3.72 15.33
CA VAL A 204 1.75 3.18 16.70
C VAL A 204 0.55 3.65 17.51
N TRP A 205 0.29 4.96 17.50
CA TRP A 205 -0.83 5.54 18.24
C TRP A 205 -2.19 4.94 17.84
N LEU A 206 -2.41 4.72 16.54
CA LEU A 206 -3.65 4.11 16.05
C LEU A 206 -3.73 2.62 16.42
N LYS A 207 -2.63 1.88 16.24
CA LYS A 207 -2.58 0.43 16.52
C LYS A 207 -2.77 0.09 18.00
N GLU A 208 -2.30 0.94 18.90
CA GLU A 208 -2.52 0.77 20.34
C GLU A 208 -4.01 0.95 20.76
N ARG A 209 -4.83 1.58 19.90
CA ARG A 209 -6.22 1.99 20.24
C ARG A 209 -7.29 1.19 19.51
N VAL A 210 -6.95 0.58 18.38
CA VAL A 210 -7.93 -0.22 17.62
C VAL A 210 -7.39 -1.61 17.34
N ASP A 211 -8.15 -2.62 17.69
CA ASP A 211 -7.87 -4.02 17.38
C ASP A 211 -8.38 -4.33 15.97
N LEU A 212 -7.57 -3.94 14.98
CA LEU A 212 -7.82 -4.12 13.55
C LEU A 212 -6.47 -4.22 12.83
N GLU A 213 -6.34 -5.11 11.85
CA GLU A 213 -5.13 -5.10 11.00
C GLU A 213 -5.01 -3.76 10.28
N LEU A 214 -3.78 -3.24 10.22
CA LEU A 214 -3.49 -2.00 9.50
C LEU A 214 -2.81 -2.29 8.17
N GLU A 215 -3.12 -1.46 7.19
CA GLU A 215 -2.50 -1.41 5.88
C GLU A 215 -2.02 0.03 5.62
N PHE A 216 -0.79 0.19 5.14
CA PHE A 216 -0.24 1.50 4.81
C PHE A 216 -0.16 1.69 3.30
N HIS A 217 -0.69 2.81 2.83
CA HIS A 217 -0.60 3.27 1.44
C HIS A 217 0.05 4.65 1.41
N GLY A 218 1.18 4.80 0.69
CA GLY A 218 1.93 6.04 0.67
C GLY A 218 2.38 6.46 -0.72
N HIS A 219 2.12 7.75 -1.05
CA HIS A 219 2.62 8.40 -2.25
C HIS A 219 4.01 9.01 -2.04
N ASN A 220 4.73 9.24 -3.14
CA ASN A 220 6.17 9.55 -3.16
C ASN A 220 6.48 11.01 -3.48
N ASP A 221 5.56 11.93 -3.18
CA ASP A 221 5.67 13.35 -3.58
C ASP A 221 6.93 14.03 -3.03
N PHE A 222 7.40 13.65 -1.85
CA PHE A 222 8.67 14.10 -1.27
C PHE A 222 9.80 13.07 -1.35
N GLY A 223 9.64 11.99 -2.12
CA GLY A 223 10.64 10.94 -2.23
C GLY A 223 10.76 10.05 -0.98
N LEU A 224 9.74 10.02 -0.12
CA LEU A 224 9.78 9.34 1.18
C LEU A 224 8.88 8.10 1.26
N ALA A 225 8.18 7.72 0.19
CA ALA A 225 7.21 6.63 0.24
C ALA A 225 7.80 5.32 0.78
N THR A 226 8.96 4.88 0.29
CA THR A 226 9.61 3.65 0.76
C THR A 226 10.08 3.78 2.22
N ALA A 227 10.56 4.95 2.63
CA ALA A 227 10.98 5.20 4.02
C ALA A 227 9.77 5.23 4.97
N ASN A 228 8.65 5.82 4.54
CA ASN A 228 7.39 5.84 5.29
C ASN A 228 6.80 4.42 5.40
N ALA A 229 6.83 3.64 4.32
CA ALA A 229 6.40 2.24 4.34
C ALA A 229 7.23 1.39 5.31
N LEU A 230 8.56 1.60 5.35
CA LEU A 230 9.43 0.97 6.36
C LEU A 230 9.05 1.40 7.78
N ALA A 231 8.77 2.69 8.00
CA ALA A 231 8.34 3.20 9.30
C ALA A 231 6.99 2.58 9.72
N ALA A 232 6.07 2.40 8.78
CA ALA A 232 4.80 1.71 9.01
C ALA A 232 5.01 0.24 9.42
N VAL A 233 5.88 -0.51 8.75
CA VAL A 233 6.24 -1.88 9.15
C VAL A 233 6.84 -1.92 10.55
N LYS A 234 7.70 -0.96 10.88
CA LYS A 234 8.27 -0.82 12.23
C LYS A 234 7.23 -0.46 13.29
N ALA A 235 6.19 0.25 12.93
CA ALA A 235 5.04 0.52 13.81
C ALA A 235 4.14 -0.71 14.00
N GLY A 236 4.43 -1.83 13.35
CA GLY A 236 3.67 -3.07 13.46
C GLY A 236 2.52 -3.20 12.47
N VAL A 237 2.54 -2.41 11.39
CA VAL A 237 1.55 -2.54 10.30
C VAL A 237 1.79 -3.85 9.55
N GLU A 238 0.72 -4.60 9.31
CA GLU A 238 0.78 -5.95 8.74
C GLU A 238 0.75 -5.98 7.21
N TRP A 239 0.21 -4.93 6.59
CA TRP A 239 0.04 -4.84 5.15
C TRP A 239 0.61 -3.54 4.59
N VAL A 240 1.26 -3.61 3.46
CA VAL A 240 1.77 -2.41 2.78
C VAL A 240 1.40 -2.45 1.30
N ASP A 241 0.83 -1.34 0.82
CA ASP A 241 0.58 -1.12 -0.60
C ASP A 241 1.87 -0.79 -1.32
N VAL A 242 2.06 -1.44 -2.46
CA VAL A 242 3.21 -1.25 -3.32
C VAL A 242 2.79 -1.22 -4.78
N THR A 243 3.62 -0.64 -5.62
CA THR A 243 3.51 -0.76 -7.07
C THR A 243 4.84 -1.17 -7.68
N VAL A 244 4.82 -1.89 -8.78
CA VAL A 244 6.02 -2.25 -9.54
C VAL A 244 6.71 -0.97 -10.02
N GLY A 245 8.00 -0.82 -9.67
CA GLY A 245 8.77 0.37 -9.99
C GLY A 245 8.28 1.66 -9.35
N GLY A 246 7.44 1.59 -8.31
CA GLY A 246 6.87 2.77 -7.66
C GLY A 246 5.89 3.55 -8.54
N MET A 247 5.27 2.94 -9.54
CA MET A 247 4.34 3.62 -10.46
C MET A 247 3.13 4.16 -9.73
N GLY A 248 2.59 5.28 -10.23
CA GLY A 248 1.37 5.92 -9.73
C GLY A 248 1.23 7.35 -10.21
N GLU A 249 0.20 8.02 -9.72
CA GLU A 249 0.00 9.43 -10.02
C GLU A 249 1.12 10.31 -9.42
N ARG A 250 1.33 11.48 -9.98
CA ARG A 250 2.33 12.48 -9.56
C ARG A 250 3.75 11.90 -9.50
N ALA A 251 4.30 11.72 -8.30
CA ALA A 251 5.64 11.14 -8.09
C ALA A 251 5.65 9.62 -7.87
N GLY A 252 4.48 8.97 -7.91
CA GLY A 252 4.33 7.54 -7.75
C GLY A 252 4.00 7.09 -6.32
N ASN A 253 4.18 5.79 -6.09
CA ASN A 253 3.86 5.07 -4.85
C ASN A 253 5.11 4.46 -4.21
N THR A 254 4.93 3.76 -3.09
CA THR A 254 5.96 2.88 -2.54
C THR A 254 6.38 1.85 -3.58
N SER A 255 7.68 1.79 -3.90
CA SER A 255 8.21 0.83 -4.84
C SER A 255 8.29 -0.57 -4.22
N LEU A 256 7.68 -1.56 -4.88
CA LEU A 256 7.74 -2.97 -4.49
C LEU A 256 9.19 -3.45 -4.34
N GLU A 257 10.01 -3.15 -5.32
CA GLU A 257 11.41 -3.61 -5.37
C GLU A 257 12.28 -2.95 -4.30
N GLU A 258 12.07 -1.66 -4.04
CA GLU A 258 12.83 -0.93 -3.02
C GLU A 258 12.45 -1.40 -1.63
N LEU A 259 11.15 -1.47 -1.33
CA LEU A 259 10.70 -1.90 -0.01
C LEU A 259 11.14 -3.34 0.27
N TYR A 260 11.02 -4.26 -0.71
CA TYR A 260 11.54 -5.61 -0.55
C TYR A 260 13.04 -5.62 -0.21
N ARG A 261 13.87 -4.87 -0.98
CA ARG A 261 15.33 -4.80 -0.73
C ARG A 261 15.66 -4.25 0.64
N VAL A 262 14.93 -3.23 1.10
CA VAL A 262 15.12 -2.65 2.43
C VAL A 262 14.77 -3.66 3.51
N LEU A 263 13.63 -4.33 3.43
CA LEU A 263 13.19 -5.30 4.41
C LEU A 263 14.13 -6.52 4.47
N ALA A 264 14.43 -7.12 3.33
CA ALA A 264 15.28 -8.30 3.27
C ALA A 264 16.75 -7.97 3.57
N GLY A 265 17.29 -6.89 2.95
CA GLY A 265 18.72 -6.58 3.02
C GLY A 265 19.18 -5.91 4.32
N LEU A 266 18.34 -5.05 4.91
CA LEU A 266 18.73 -4.33 6.13
C LEU A 266 18.17 -4.96 7.41
N TYR A 267 17.04 -5.65 7.33
CA TYR A 267 16.34 -6.17 8.51
C TYR A 267 16.21 -7.69 8.54
N GLY A 268 16.62 -8.38 7.46
CA GLY A 268 16.48 -9.84 7.36
C GLY A 268 15.04 -10.33 7.35
N LEU A 269 14.10 -9.45 7.00
CA LEU A 269 12.67 -9.76 6.89
C LEU A 269 12.37 -10.20 5.47
N ASP A 270 11.94 -11.44 5.33
CA ASP A 270 11.49 -11.95 4.03
C ASP A 270 9.95 -11.91 3.96
N PRO A 271 9.38 -11.06 3.08
CA PRO A 271 7.94 -11.05 2.80
C PRO A 271 7.44 -12.30 2.05
N GLY A 272 8.29 -13.30 1.82
CA GLY A 272 7.94 -14.54 1.13
C GLY A 272 7.88 -14.41 -0.39
N LEU A 273 8.56 -13.42 -0.98
CA LEU A 273 8.54 -13.20 -2.42
C LEU A 273 9.54 -14.09 -3.18
N ASN A 274 9.08 -14.66 -4.31
CA ASN A 274 9.97 -15.33 -5.25
C ASN A 274 10.69 -14.31 -6.15
N THR A 275 11.78 -13.77 -5.65
CA THR A 275 12.54 -12.65 -6.25
C THR A 275 13.07 -12.92 -7.67
N ARG A 276 13.12 -14.18 -8.12
CA ARG A 276 13.50 -14.52 -9.51
C ARG A 276 12.56 -13.87 -10.52
N TYR A 277 11.32 -13.56 -10.12
CA TYR A 277 10.34 -12.92 -10.98
C TYR A 277 10.43 -11.38 -10.98
N LEU A 278 11.06 -10.73 -9.99
CA LEU A 278 11.15 -9.27 -9.91
C LEU A 278 11.73 -8.62 -11.19
N PRO A 279 12.90 -9.05 -11.73
CA PRO A 279 13.44 -8.41 -12.92
C PRO A 279 12.58 -8.60 -14.17
N LEU A 280 11.90 -9.75 -14.26
CA LEU A 280 11.00 -10.03 -15.39
C LEU A 280 9.74 -9.17 -15.31
N LEU A 281 9.13 -9.10 -14.14
CA LEU A 281 7.95 -8.29 -13.86
C LEU A 281 8.23 -6.81 -14.12
N GLY A 282 9.31 -6.26 -13.53
CA GLY A 282 9.66 -4.85 -13.69
C GLY A 282 9.92 -4.46 -15.14
N ARG A 283 10.64 -5.30 -15.92
CA ARG A 283 10.83 -5.06 -17.35
C ARG A 283 9.53 -5.15 -18.15
N PHE A 284 8.67 -6.10 -17.82
CA PHE A 284 7.38 -6.23 -18.50
C PHE A 284 6.48 -5.02 -18.24
N VAL A 285 6.32 -4.63 -16.97
CA VAL A 285 5.50 -3.48 -16.55
C VAL A 285 6.04 -2.18 -17.15
N ALA A 286 7.37 -1.95 -17.11
CA ALA A 286 7.98 -0.76 -17.70
C ALA A 286 7.69 -0.68 -19.20
N ARG A 287 7.82 -1.81 -19.94
CA ARG A 287 7.50 -1.85 -21.38
C ARG A 287 6.02 -1.57 -21.63
N ALA A 288 5.12 -2.22 -20.91
CA ALA A 288 3.68 -2.02 -21.04
C ALA A 288 3.27 -0.58 -20.71
N ALA A 289 3.98 0.06 -19.78
CA ALA A 289 3.79 1.46 -19.39
C ALA A 289 4.48 2.47 -20.32
N GLY A 290 5.19 2.02 -21.37
CA GLY A 290 5.97 2.90 -22.23
C GLY A 290 7.14 3.61 -21.55
N ARG A 291 7.68 3.02 -20.47
CA ARG A 291 8.75 3.60 -19.64
C ARG A 291 10.09 2.87 -19.89
N PRO A 292 11.24 3.53 -19.62
CA PRO A 292 12.52 2.86 -19.65
C PRO A 292 12.54 1.65 -18.73
N SER A 293 13.14 0.55 -19.21
CA SER A 293 13.31 -0.65 -18.39
C SER A 293 14.23 -0.35 -17.21
N PRO A 294 13.87 -0.73 -15.98
CA PRO A 294 14.77 -0.57 -14.84
C PRO A 294 16.02 -1.43 -15.04
N GLU A 295 17.18 -0.86 -14.73
CA GLU A 295 18.44 -1.59 -14.65
C GLU A 295 18.48 -2.38 -13.34
N TYR A 296 18.20 -3.67 -13.42
CA TYR A 296 18.51 -4.59 -12.33
C TYR A 296 19.99 -4.95 -12.45
N GLY A 297 20.84 -4.25 -11.69
CA GLY A 297 22.28 -4.52 -11.71
C GLY A 297 22.57 -5.97 -11.36
N GLU A 298 23.50 -6.60 -12.10
CA GLU A 298 23.96 -7.97 -11.85
C GLU A 298 24.64 -8.17 -10.47
N LYS A 299 24.81 -7.09 -9.70
CA LYS A 299 25.43 -7.10 -8.37
C LYS A 299 24.41 -7.30 -7.25
N GLN A 300 23.55 -8.31 -7.33
CA GLN A 300 22.72 -8.71 -6.21
C GLN A 300 23.48 -9.56 -5.15
N GLY A 301 24.80 -9.65 -5.26
CA GLY A 301 25.63 -10.47 -4.38
C GLY A 301 26.39 -9.73 -3.27
N CYS A 302 26.14 -8.45 -3.01
CA CYS A 302 26.99 -7.65 -2.12
C CYS A 302 26.38 -7.28 -0.74
N TYR A 303 25.30 -7.90 -0.31
CA TYR A 303 24.77 -7.74 1.04
C TYR A 303 24.46 -9.09 1.70
N ALA A 304 25.41 -10.04 1.52
CA ALA A 304 25.46 -11.27 2.33
C ALA A 304 26.50 -11.11 3.43
#